data_311fbb5dccc71595a5eb9fcd82767d65
#
_entry.id   311fbb5dccc71595a5eb9fcd82767d65
#
_cell.length_a   1.000
_cell.length_b   1.000
_cell.length_c   1.000
_cell.angle_alpha   90.00
_cell.angle_beta   90.00
_cell.angle_gamma   90.00
#
_symmetry.space_group_name_H-M   'P 1'
#
loop_
_entity.id
_entity.type
_entity.pdbx_description
1 polymer ?
#
loop_
_entity_poly.entity_id
_entity_poly.type
_entity_poly.pdbx_seq_one_letter_code
_entity_poly.pdbx_strand_id
1 'polypeptide(L)'
;MDLSEAEDIKKRWQEYTDESYKKHLPDPDNHDGVITHKEPDILECEVKQPLGSISTNKARGGDGIPVDLFQILKDDAVKVLHSICQQIWKTQQWPQDKKRSVFIPIPKKGNAKECSKYCTIALISHASKVMLKILQASIQQHVNCELPDVQAGFRKGRGARDQIANIGWIIEKAREFQKNIYFCFIDYAKAFDCVDYNKLCKILQEMGIPDHLICLLRNLYAGQEATVRTRHGTTDWFQIGKGVCQGCILSPCLFNLYAEYIM
;
A
#
# COMPACT_ATOMS: atom_id res chain seq x y z
N MET A 1 -27.48 2.93 -16.03
CA MET A 1 -27.35 1.72 -16.86
C MET A 1 -27.45 0.55 -15.94
N ASP A 2 -28.51 -0.23 -16.00
CA ASP A 2 -28.62 -1.45 -15.21
C ASP A 2 -27.78 -2.51 -15.91
N LEU A 3 -26.63 -2.81 -15.32
CA LEU A 3 -25.74 -3.88 -15.78
C LEU A 3 -26.37 -5.21 -15.35
N SER A 4 -27.25 -5.76 -16.19
CA SER A 4 -28.01 -6.98 -15.88
C SER A 4 -27.24 -8.26 -16.20
N GLU A 5 -26.24 -8.20 -17.09
CA GLU A 5 -25.47 -9.35 -17.52
C GLU A 5 -24.07 -9.39 -16.88
N ALA A 6 -23.62 -10.59 -16.49
CA ALA A 6 -22.34 -10.80 -15.83
C ALA A 6 -21.13 -10.29 -16.64
N GLU A 7 -21.19 -10.44 -17.96
CA GLU A 7 -20.14 -9.97 -18.88
C GLU A 7 -20.08 -8.44 -18.96
N ASP A 8 -21.22 -7.74 -18.96
CA ASP A 8 -21.24 -6.28 -18.96
C ASP A 8 -20.65 -5.71 -17.66
N ILE A 9 -20.91 -6.34 -16.54
CA ILE A 9 -20.31 -5.95 -15.25
C ILE A 9 -18.79 -6.12 -15.27
N LYS A 10 -18.29 -7.26 -15.77
CA LYS A 10 -16.85 -7.50 -15.89
C LYS A 10 -16.20 -6.51 -16.86
N LYS A 11 -16.80 -6.30 -18.02
CA LYS A 11 -16.33 -5.34 -19.03
C LYS A 11 -16.25 -3.92 -18.46
N ARG A 12 -17.27 -3.49 -17.72
CA ARG A 12 -17.29 -2.17 -17.09
C ARG A 12 -16.19 -2.00 -16.03
N TRP A 13 -15.91 -3.04 -15.26
CA TRP A 13 -14.78 -3.02 -14.33
C TRP A 13 -13.44 -2.99 -15.06
N GLN A 14 -13.29 -3.73 -16.14
CA GLN A 14 -12.08 -3.72 -16.96
C GLN A 14 -11.81 -2.32 -17.55
N GLU A 15 -12.81 -1.69 -18.15
CA GLU A 15 -12.72 -0.34 -18.70
C GLU A 15 -12.33 0.68 -17.60
N TYR A 16 -13.01 0.61 -16.46
CA TYR A 16 -12.75 1.51 -15.33
C TYR A 16 -11.32 1.36 -14.76
N THR A 17 -10.82 0.14 -14.61
CA THR A 17 -9.48 -0.10 -14.09
C THR A 17 -8.41 0.30 -15.10
N ASP A 18 -8.61 0.01 -16.36
CA ASP A 18 -7.72 0.44 -17.44
C ASP A 18 -7.58 1.97 -17.47
N GLU A 19 -8.68 2.70 -17.37
CA GLU A 19 -8.67 4.16 -17.32
C GLU A 19 -8.05 4.70 -16.04
N SER A 20 -8.35 4.08 -14.89
CA SER A 20 -7.91 4.56 -13.57
C SER A 20 -6.43 4.32 -13.30
N TYR A 21 -5.84 3.22 -13.79
CA TYR A 21 -4.48 2.78 -13.41
C TYR A 21 -3.43 2.85 -14.53
N LYS A 22 -3.81 3.17 -15.78
CA LYS A 22 -2.94 3.16 -16.97
C LYS A 22 -1.91 4.29 -17.08
N LYS A 23 -1.74 5.18 -16.10
CA LYS A 23 -0.79 6.31 -16.20
C LYS A 23 0.62 5.91 -15.74
N HIS A 24 1.57 6.07 -16.68
CA HIS A 24 3.03 6.06 -16.49
C HIS A 24 3.57 4.88 -15.67
N LEU A 25 3.79 3.76 -16.35
CA LEU A 25 4.63 2.70 -15.84
C LEU A 25 6.00 3.29 -15.47
N PRO A 26 6.53 3.02 -14.26
CA PRO A 26 7.89 3.40 -13.94
C PRO A 26 8.83 2.73 -14.94
N ASP A 27 9.74 3.51 -15.52
CA ASP A 27 10.77 2.98 -16.39
C ASP A 27 11.74 2.13 -15.53
N PRO A 28 11.80 0.81 -15.73
CA PRO A 28 12.68 -0.04 -14.95
C PRO A 28 14.15 0.19 -15.26
N ASP A 29 14.47 0.75 -16.42
CA ASP A 29 15.85 0.90 -16.93
C ASP A 29 16.51 2.23 -16.53
N ASN A 30 15.81 3.15 -15.88
CA ASN A 30 16.36 4.44 -15.49
C ASN A 30 17.16 4.38 -14.17
N HIS A 31 18.08 3.42 -14.04
CA HIS A 31 18.99 3.33 -12.92
C HIS A 31 20.38 2.81 -13.31
N ASP A 32 21.28 3.76 -13.56
CA ASP A 32 22.74 3.56 -13.52
C ASP A 32 23.32 3.72 -12.08
N GLY A 33 22.50 3.67 -11.06
CA GLY A 33 22.95 3.80 -9.68
C GLY A 33 23.56 2.51 -9.15
N VAL A 34 24.88 2.46 -9.05
CA VAL A 34 25.58 1.44 -8.24
C VAL A 34 25.08 1.60 -6.80
N ILE A 35 24.42 0.57 -6.27
CA ILE A 35 23.97 0.55 -4.86
C ILE A 35 25.22 0.55 -3.98
N THR A 36 25.51 1.69 -3.39
CA THR A 36 26.72 1.91 -2.58
C THR A 36 26.58 1.31 -1.17
N HIS A 37 25.37 1.23 -0.65
CA HIS A 37 25.09 0.67 0.67
C HIS A 37 23.97 -0.37 0.59
N LYS A 38 24.28 -1.61 0.98
CA LYS A 38 23.28 -2.66 1.17
C LYS A 38 22.85 -2.68 2.64
N GLU A 39 21.55 -2.75 2.85
CA GLU A 39 21.00 -3.04 4.16
C GLU A 39 21.43 -4.45 4.63
N PRO A 40 21.51 -4.68 5.96
CA PRO A 40 21.83 -6.00 6.52
C PRO A 40 20.92 -7.10 5.98
N ASP A 41 21.42 -8.32 5.95
CA ASP A 41 20.63 -9.48 5.55
C ASP A 41 19.43 -9.70 6.50
N ILE A 42 18.30 -10.14 5.92
CA ILE A 42 17.09 -10.47 6.69
C ILE A 42 17.37 -11.67 7.62
N LEU A 43 16.99 -11.56 8.88
CA LEU A 43 17.09 -12.64 9.86
C LEU A 43 15.81 -13.49 9.87
N GLU A 44 15.92 -14.77 10.27
CA GLU A 44 14.74 -15.64 10.40
C GLU A 44 13.71 -15.10 11.41
N CYS A 45 14.13 -14.44 12.47
CA CYS A 45 13.22 -13.83 13.44
C CYS A 45 12.40 -12.69 12.83
N GLU A 46 12.94 -11.95 11.84
CA GLU A 46 12.24 -10.91 11.11
C GLU A 46 11.19 -11.46 10.15
N VAL A 47 11.26 -12.74 9.79
CA VAL A 47 10.21 -13.47 9.06
C VAL A 47 9.18 -14.06 10.02
N LYS A 48 9.63 -14.61 11.14
CA LYS A 48 8.78 -15.28 12.15
C LYS A 48 7.76 -14.32 12.78
N GLN A 49 8.19 -13.11 13.12
CA GLN A 49 7.34 -12.10 13.74
C GLN A 49 6.19 -11.64 12.81
N PRO A 50 6.43 -11.18 11.55
CA PRO A 50 5.37 -10.88 10.60
C PRO A 50 4.41 -12.04 10.36
N LEU A 51 4.94 -13.24 10.19
CA LEU A 51 4.13 -14.43 9.94
C LEU A 51 3.17 -14.71 11.11
N GLY A 52 3.67 -14.67 12.35
CA GLY A 52 2.87 -14.86 13.56
C GLY A 52 1.81 -13.78 13.80
N SER A 53 1.99 -12.60 13.20
CA SER A 53 1.04 -11.48 13.32
C SER A 53 -0.09 -11.49 12.28
N ILE A 54 -0.06 -12.42 11.32
CA ILE A 54 -1.15 -12.59 10.36
C ILE A 54 -2.29 -13.33 11.06
N SER A 55 -3.43 -12.66 11.22
CA SER A 55 -4.62 -13.24 11.86
C SER A 55 -5.17 -14.41 11.04
N THR A 56 -5.64 -15.44 11.73
CA THR A 56 -6.46 -16.51 11.15
C THR A 56 -7.78 -15.97 10.56
N ASN A 57 -8.45 -16.77 9.75
CA ASN A 57 -9.72 -16.40 9.12
C ASN A 57 -9.66 -15.18 8.19
N LYS A 58 -8.49 -14.85 7.65
CA LYS A 58 -8.35 -13.82 6.60
C LYS A 58 -8.56 -14.41 5.22
N ALA A 59 -9.12 -13.60 4.34
CA ALA A 59 -9.29 -13.97 2.93
C ALA A 59 -7.93 -14.35 2.30
N ARG A 60 -7.96 -15.40 1.49
CA ARG A 60 -6.79 -15.85 0.73
C ARG A 60 -6.35 -14.78 -0.27
N GLY A 61 -5.06 -14.68 -0.49
CA GLY A 61 -4.52 -13.85 -1.55
C GLY A 61 -4.81 -14.39 -2.95
N GLY A 62 -4.22 -13.77 -3.96
CA GLY A 62 -4.36 -14.21 -5.35
C GLY A 62 -3.80 -15.60 -5.64
N ASP A 63 -2.89 -16.08 -4.79
CA ASP A 63 -2.29 -17.43 -4.83
C ASP A 63 -3.20 -18.53 -4.25
N GLY A 64 -4.31 -18.17 -3.62
CA GLY A 64 -5.26 -19.10 -3.01
C GLY A 64 -4.74 -19.80 -1.74
N ILE A 65 -3.53 -19.49 -1.25
CA ILE A 65 -2.92 -20.13 -0.08
C ILE A 65 -3.55 -19.56 1.20
N PRO A 66 -4.17 -20.42 2.06
CA PRO A 66 -4.71 -19.96 3.33
C PRO A 66 -3.59 -19.72 4.35
N VAL A 67 -3.81 -18.81 5.28
CA VAL A 67 -2.86 -18.54 6.37
C VAL A 67 -2.65 -19.75 7.28
N ASP A 68 -3.67 -20.57 7.45
CA ASP A 68 -3.63 -21.77 8.29
C ASP A 68 -2.56 -22.76 7.86
N LEU A 69 -2.24 -22.81 6.54
CA LEU A 69 -1.16 -23.65 6.04
C LEU A 69 0.19 -23.27 6.65
N PHE A 70 0.47 -21.96 6.78
CA PHE A 70 1.72 -21.50 7.39
C PHE A 70 1.78 -21.80 8.89
N GLN A 71 0.63 -21.86 9.57
CA GLN A 71 0.55 -22.22 10.98
C GLN A 71 0.78 -23.72 11.19
N ILE A 72 0.33 -24.56 10.26
CA ILE A 72 0.56 -26.01 10.28
C ILE A 72 2.05 -26.31 10.06
N LEU A 73 2.67 -25.65 9.08
CA LEU A 73 4.08 -25.87 8.70
C LEU A 73 5.09 -25.24 9.68
N LYS A 74 4.66 -24.31 10.52
CA LYS A 74 5.49 -23.67 11.58
C LYS A 74 6.89 -23.24 11.10
N ASP A 75 7.94 -23.85 11.66
CA ASP A 75 9.33 -23.46 11.39
C ASP A 75 9.75 -23.78 9.92
N ASP A 76 9.18 -24.79 9.28
CA ASP A 76 9.45 -25.06 7.87
C ASP A 76 8.89 -23.96 6.97
N ALA A 77 7.71 -23.41 7.28
CA ALA A 77 7.19 -22.23 6.59
C ALA A 77 8.11 -21.02 6.77
N VAL A 78 8.66 -20.81 7.97
CA VAL A 78 9.61 -19.73 8.24
C VAL A 78 10.86 -19.88 7.37
N LYS A 79 11.47 -21.06 7.30
CA LYS A 79 12.67 -21.33 6.47
C LYS A 79 12.42 -21.03 4.99
N VAL A 80 11.30 -21.54 4.44
CA VAL A 80 10.94 -21.31 3.03
C VAL A 80 10.71 -19.82 2.77
N LEU A 81 9.92 -19.14 3.61
CA LEU A 81 9.66 -17.72 3.46
C LEU A 81 10.93 -16.89 3.65
N HIS A 82 11.81 -17.26 4.58
CA HIS A 82 13.09 -16.60 4.78
C HIS A 82 13.95 -16.69 3.52
N SER A 83 14.06 -17.89 2.90
CA SER A 83 14.79 -18.06 1.64
C SER A 83 14.24 -17.15 0.52
N ILE A 84 12.92 -17.09 0.38
CA ILE A 84 12.26 -16.22 -0.62
C ILE A 84 12.54 -14.73 -0.31
N CYS A 85 12.37 -14.31 0.94
CA CYS A 85 12.60 -12.93 1.35
C CYS A 85 14.08 -12.54 1.15
N GLN A 86 15.01 -13.40 1.50
CA GLN A 86 16.45 -13.21 1.29
C GLN A 86 16.78 -13.06 -0.20
N GLN A 87 16.18 -13.88 -1.05
CA GLN A 87 16.40 -13.80 -2.50
C GLN A 87 15.92 -12.45 -3.02
N ILE A 88 14.69 -12.03 -2.68
CA ILE A 88 14.14 -10.72 -3.08
C ILE A 88 15.05 -9.58 -2.56
N TRP A 89 15.49 -9.68 -1.30
CA TRP A 89 16.34 -8.67 -0.66
C TRP A 89 17.67 -8.50 -1.36
N LYS A 90 18.34 -9.62 -1.69
CA LYS A 90 19.67 -9.61 -2.30
C LYS A 90 19.65 -9.26 -3.79
N THR A 91 18.66 -9.79 -4.52
CA THR A 91 18.54 -9.57 -5.96
C THR A 91 17.73 -8.32 -6.31
N GLN A 92 16.93 -7.81 -5.36
CA GLN A 92 15.94 -6.75 -5.54
C GLN A 92 14.85 -7.09 -6.57
N GLN A 93 14.79 -8.32 -7.02
CA GLN A 93 13.82 -8.79 -7.99
C GLN A 93 12.64 -9.46 -7.28
N TRP A 94 11.44 -8.99 -7.57
CA TRP A 94 10.21 -9.59 -7.06
C TRP A 94 9.69 -10.61 -8.07
N PRO A 95 9.38 -11.85 -7.64
CA PRO A 95 8.66 -12.79 -8.47
C PRO A 95 7.31 -12.22 -8.92
N GLN A 96 6.88 -12.48 -10.16
CA GLN A 96 5.67 -11.89 -10.72
C GLN A 96 4.41 -12.26 -9.91
N ASP A 97 4.33 -13.50 -9.43
CA ASP A 97 3.22 -13.94 -8.56
C ASP A 97 3.13 -13.14 -7.23
N LYS A 98 4.23 -12.56 -6.76
CA LYS A 98 4.26 -11.70 -5.57
C LYS A 98 3.85 -10.26 -5.84
N LYS A 99 3.81 -9.85 -7.11
CA LYS A 99 3.32 -8.53 -7.56
C LYS A 99 1.83 -8.53 -7.90
N ARG A 100 1.17 -9.69 -7.88
CA ARG A 100 -0.24 -9.87 -8.24
C ARG A 100 -1.18 -9.63 -7.08
N SER A 101 -2.27 -8.92 -7.34
CA SER A 101 -3.32 -8.61 -6.37
C SER A 101 -4.71 -8.93 -6.91
N VAL A 102 -5.62 -9.35 -6.05
CA VAL A 102 -7.03 -9.47 -6.38
C VAL A 102 -7.79 -8.33 -5.72
N PHE A 103 -8.39 -7.46 -6.51
CA PHE A 103 -9.18 -6.34 -6.02
C PHE A 103 -10.62 -6.79 -5.74
N ILE A 104 -11.09 -6.50 -4.54
CA ILE A 104 -12.48 -6.72 -4.12
C ILE A 104 -13.15 -5.36 -4.06
N PRO A 105 -14.16 -5.08 -4.91
CA PRO A 105 -14.91 -3.84 -4.85
C PRO A 105 -15.89 -3.84 -3.67
N ILE A 106 -15.74 -2.87 -2.77
CA ILE A 106 -16.63 -2.64 -1.64
C ILE A 106 -17.48 -1.40 -1.95
N PRO A 107 -18.81 -1.49 -1.95
CA PRO A 107 -19.65 -0.33 -2.22
C PRO A 107 -19.52 0.71 -1.11
N LYS A 108 -19.36 1.98 -1.48
CA LYS A 108 -19.50 3.12 -0.57
C LYS A 108 -20.97 3.29 -0.18
N LYS A 109 -21.26 4.07 0.87
CA LYS A 109 -22.65 4.35 1.28
C LYS A 109 -23.46 4.95 0.10
N GLY A 110 -24.67 4.47 -0.10
CA GLY A 110 -25.58 4.91 -1.14
C GLY A 110 -25.77 3.89 -2.27
N ASN A 111 -26.44 4.30 -3.35
CA ASN A 111 -26.72 3.43 -4.50
C ASN A 111 -25.47 3.35 -5.40
N ALA A 112 -24.71 2.28 -5.28
CA ALA A 112 -23.47 2.08 -6.01
C ALA A 112 -23.73 1.49 -7.42
N LYS A 113 -24.24 2.31 -8.33
CA LYS A 113 -24.44 1.94 -9.75
C LYS A 113 -23.20 2.12 -10.63
N GLU A 114 -22.19 2.84 -10.14
CA GLU A 114 -20.97 3.19 -10.89
C GLU A 114 -19.73 2.64 -10.17
N CYS A 115 -18.73 2.19 -10.91
CA CYS A 115 -17.47 1.68 -10.36
C CYS A 115 -16.74 2.72 -9.49
N SER A 116 -16.86 4.00 -9.81
CA SER A 116 -16.30 5.12 -9.04
C SER A 116 -16.83 5.22 -7.60
N LYS A 117 -18.02 4.67 -7.34
CA LYS A 117 -18.63 4.61 -6.01
C LYS A 117 -18.23 3.40 -5.17
N TYR A 118 -17.27 2.64 -5.64
CA TYR A 118 -16.67 1.55 -4.90
C TYR A 118 -15.28 1.94 -4.39
N CYS A 119 -14.87 1.26 -3.32
CA CYS A 119 -13.52 1.25 -2.82
C CYS A 119 -12.94 -0.14 -3.09
N THR A 120 -11.85 -0.23 -3.81
CA THR A 120 -11.20 -1.51 -4.10
C THR A 120 -10.21 -1.87 -2.99
N ILE A 121 -10.36 -3.05 -2.39
CA ILE A 121 -9.43 -3.58 -1.39
C ILE A 121 -8.58 -4.66 -2.05
N ALA A 122 -7.26 -4.52 -1.98
CA ALA A 122 -6.32 -5.47 -2.53
C ALA A 122 -6.14 -6.69 -1.61
N LEU A 123 -6.39 -7.87 -2.12
CA LEU A 123 -6.01 -9.14 -1.50
C LEU A 123 -4.64 -9.55 -2.04
N ILE A 124 -3.64 -9.44 -1.18
CA ILE A 124 -2.24 -9.75 -1.45
C ILE A 124 -1.92 -11.12 -0.83
N SER A 125 -1.03 -11.91 -1.43
CA SER A 125 -0.61 -13.20 -0.89
C SER A 125 -0.02 -13.06 0.53
N HIS A 126 -0.17 -14.09 1.35
CA HIS A 126 0.37 -14.05 2.71
C HIS A 126 1.91 -14.02 2.72
N ALA A 127 2.55 -14.69 1.77
CA ALA A 127 4.00 -14.63 1.59
C ALA A 127 4.46 -13.20 1.24
N SER A 128 3.77 -12.54 0.31
CA SER A 128 4.06 -11.13 -0.01
C SER A 128 3.85 -10.21 1.20
N LYS A 129 2.81 -10.45 2.01
CA LYS A 129 2.58 -9.67 3.25
C LYS A 129 3.74 -9.78 4.24
N VAL A 130 4.39 -10.94 4.36
CA VAL A 130 5.57 -11.09 5.23
C VAL A 130 6.70 -10.18 4.74
N MET A 131 7.06 -10.26 3.46
CA MET A 131 8.11 -9.41 2.89
C MET A 131 7.78 -7.92 2.99
N LEU A 132 6.52 -7.53 2.72
CA LEU A 132 6.06 -6.15 2.84
C LEU A 132 6.13 -5.62 4.28
N LYS A 133 5.93 -6.48 5.30
CA LYS A 133 6.10 -6.10 6.71
C LYS A 133 7.56 -5.89 7.08
N ILE A 134 8.47 -6.72 6.55
CA ILE A 134 9.91 -6.54 6.75
C ILE A 134 10.32 -5.19 6.14
N LEU A 135 9.94 -4.95 4.88
CA LEU A 135 10.22 -3.70 4.20
C LEU A 135 9.62 -2.48 4.93
N GLN A 136 8.38 -2.62 5.45
CA GLN A 136 7.75 -1.57 6.26
C GLN A 136 8.57 -1.29 7.53
N ALA A 137 9.03 -2.32 8.24
CA ALA A 137 9.82 -2.15 9.46
C ALA A 137 11.12 -1.39 9.19
N SER A 138 11.82 -1.70 8.07
CA SER A 138 13.03 -1.01 7.67
C SER A 138 12.76 0.46 7.31
N ILE A 139 11.72 0.74 6.53
CA ILE A 139 11.34 2.11 6.17
C ILE A 139 10.85 2.89 7.40
N GLN A 140 10.12 2.27 8.32
CA GLN A 140 9.53 2.93 9.48
C GLN A 140 10.57 3.57 10.41
N GLN A 141 11.79 3.05 10.44
CA GLN A 141 12.89 3.65 11.21
C GLN A 141 13.21 5.06 10.71
N HIS A 142 13.18 5.26 9.39
CA HIS A 142 13.42 6.57 8.76
C HIS A 142 12.16 7.46 8.83
N VAL A 143 10.99 6.90 8.56
CA VAL A 143 9.70 7.64 8.54
C VAL A 143 9.43 8.34 9.87
N ASN A 144 9.74 7.71 11.00
CA ASN A 144 9.48 8.30 12.30
C ASN A 144 10.27 9.58 12.56
N CYS A 145 11.41 9.75 11.91
CA CYS A 145 12.25 10.95 12.01
C CYS A 145 11.76 12.09 11.09
N GLU A 146 11.14 11.74 9.97
CA GLU A 146 10.77 12.69 8.92
C GLU A 146 9.35 13.25 9.07
N LEU A 147 8.41 12.46 9.63
CA LEU A 147 7.04 12.91 9.79
C LEU A 147 6.88 13.86 10.98
N PRO A 148 6.34 15.08 10.77
CA PRO A 148 6.11 16.05 11.84
C PRO A 148 5.08 15.54 12.84
N ASP A 149 5.11 16.12 14.03
CA ASP A 149 4.22 15.73 15.14
C ASP A 149 2.74 16.00 14.87
N VAL A 150 2.43 16.92 13.98
CA VAL A 150 1.06 17.25 13.60
C VAL A 150 0.42 16.17 12.72
N GLN A 151 1.24 15.37 12.01
CA GLN A 151 0.73 14.27 11.19
C GLN A 151 0.21 13.14 12.09
N ALA A 152 -1.10 12.88 12.06
CA ALA A 152 -1.77 11.89 12.90
C ALA A 152 -2.29 10.67 12.12
N GLY A 153 -2.47 10.80 10.81
CA GLY A 153 -3.00 9.73 9.96
C GLY A 153 -2.12 8.50 9.95
N PHE A 154 -2.68 7.32 10.22
CA PHE A 154 -1.99 6.02 10.19
C PHE A 154 -0.74 5.92 11.09
N ARG A 155 -0.61 6.75 12.10
CA ARG A 155 0.47 6.70 13.10
C ARG A 155 -0.01 6.02 14.39
N LYS A 156 0.85 5.13 14.92
CA LYS A 156 0.57 4.45 16.19
C LYS A 156 0.51 5.46 17.34
N GLY A 157 -0.52 5.35 18.17
CA GLY A 157 -0.72 6.25 19.31
C GLY A 157 -1.30 7.61 18.96
N ARG A 158 -1.65 7.87 17.70
CA ARG A 158 -2.33 9.08 17.22
C ARG A 158 -3.72 8.73 16.72
N GLY A 159 -4.73 9.49 17.10
CA GLY A 159 -6.12 9.22 16.74
C GLY A 159 -6.91 10.44 16.34
N ALA A 160 -8.06 10.23 15.68
CA ALA A 160 -8.97 11.30 15.30
C ALA A 160 -9.49 12.08 16.51
N ARG A 161 -9.63 11.45 17.68
CA ARG A 161 -10.07 12.12 18.92
C ARG A 161 -9.09 13.18 19.37
N ASP A 162 -7.78 12.90 19.27
CA ASP A 162 -6.74 13.85 19.67
C ASP A 162 -6.75 15.06 18.74
N GLN A 163 -6.97 14.85 17.44
CA GLN A 163 -7.06 15.93 16.45
C GLN A 163 -8.32 16.78 16.65
N ILE A 164 -9.46 16.18 17.00
CA ILE A 164 -10.68 16.90 17.35
C ILE A 164 -10.45 17.76 18.61
N ALA A 165 -9.77 17.21 19.62
CA ALA A 165 -9.43 17.96 20.85
C ALA A 165 -8.49 19.13 20.54
N ASN A 166 -7.48 18.93 19.68
CA ASN A 166 -6.57 20.00 19.26
C ASN A 166 -7.32 21.14 18.54
N ILE A 167 -8.23 20.82 17.63
CA ILE A 167 -9.07 21.83 16.96
C ILE A 167 -9.96 22.56 17.99
N GLY A 168 -10.58 21.83 18.90
CA GLY A 168 -11.37 22.40 19.99
C GLY A 168 -10.55 23.40 20.83
N TRP A 169 -9.34 23.00 21.21
CA TRP A 169 -8.42 23.85 21.98
C TRP A 169 -8.01 25.10 21.19
N ILE A 170 -7.72 25.01 19.89
CA ILE A 170 -7.41 26.16 19.04
C ILE A 170 -8.60 27.15 19.01
N ILE A 171 -9.82 26.62 18.87
CA ILE A 171 -11.04 27.43 18.85
C ILE A 171 -11.23 28.18 20.20
N GLU A 172 -11.03 27.48 21.33
CA GLU A 172 -11.13 28.09 22.66
C GLU A 172 -10.09 29.19 22.84
N LYS A 173 -8.84 28.95 22.46
CA LYS A 173 -7.78 29.96 22.54
C LYS A 173 -8.04 31.16 21.62
N ALA A 174 -8.53 30.91 20.42
CA ALA A 174 -8.91 32.03 19.53
C ALA A 174 -10.01 32.90 20.12
N ARG A 175 -10.99 32.33 20.82
CA ARG A 175 -12.04 33.05 21.54
C ARG A 175 -11.47 33.83 22.72
N GLU A 176 -10.61 33.22 23.53
CA GLU A 176 -9.95 33.86 24.66
C GLU A 176 -9.19 35.11 24.23
N PHE A 177 -8.44 35.01 23.12
CA PHE A 177 -7.66 36.15 22.60
C PHE A 177 -8.40 37.00 21.58
N GLN A 178 -9.70 36.80 21.38
CA GLN A 178 -10.54 37.52 20.42
C GLN A 178 -9.94 37.57 19.01
N LYS A 179 -9.32 36.46 18.57
CA LYS A 179 -8.70 36.30 17.25
C LYS A 179 -9.62 35.53 16.31
N ASN A 180 -9.79 36.04 15.09
CA ASN A 180 -10.46 35.30 14.04
C ASN A 180 -9.53 34.16 13.54
N ILE A 181 -10.08 32.95 13.40
CA ILE A 181 -9.42 31.83 12.78
C ILE A 181 -10.25 31.34 11.60
N TYR A 182 -9.55 30.80 10.59
CA TYR A 182 -10.16 30.27 9.40
C TYR A 182 -9.67 28.82 9.22
N PHE A 183 -10.58 27.91 8.93
CA PHE A 183 -10.25 26.51 8.66
C PHE A 183 -10.48 26.19 7.20
N CYS A 184 -9.52 25.50 6.58
CA CYS A 184 -9.65 24.88 5.28
C CYS A 184 -9.52 23.37 5.41
N PHE A 185 -10.52 22.63 4.96
CA PHE A 185 -10.50 21.17 4.95
C PHE A 185 -10.30 20.66 3.53
N ILE A 186 -9.27 19.83 3.32
CA ILE A 186 -8.97 19.25 2.01
C ILE A 186 -9.26 17.76 2.10
N ASP A 187 -10.21 17.29 1.27
CA ASP A 187 -10.57 15.88 1.16
C ASP A 187 -10.12 15.32 -0.21
N TYR A 188 -9.28 14.31 -0.18
CA TYR A 188 -8.80 13.66 -1.40
C TYR A 188 -9.80 12.59 -1.87
N ALA A 189 -10.33 12.72 -3.07
CA ALA A 189 -11.31 11.80 -3.63
C ALA A 189 -10.83 10.34 -3.71
N LYS A 190 -9.54 10.14 -4.03
CA LYS A 190 -8.87 8.85 -4.20
C LYS A 190 -7.40 8.97 -3.81
N ALA A 191 -7.13 9.27 -2.53
CA ALA A 191 -5.81 9.59 -2.03
C ALA A 191 -4.74 8.56 -2.45
N PHE A 192 -4.97 7.29 -2.19
CA PHE A 192 -4.02 6.21 -2.49
C PHE A 192 -3.85 5.96 -3.99
N ASP A 193 -4.91 6.12 -4.79
CA ASP A 193 -4.86 5.86 -6.23
C ASP A 193 -4.10 6.96 -7.00
N CYS A 194 -3.82 8.11 -6.36
CA CYS A 194 -3.17 9.26 -6.99
C CYS A 194 -1.65 9.31 -6.81
N VAL A 195 -1.07 8.41 -6.04
CA VAL A 195 0.38 8.38 -5.78
C VAL A 195 1.14 8.07 -7.06
N ASP A 196 2.05 8.96 -7.45
CA ASP A 196 2.96 8.79 -8.58
C ASP A 196 4.25 8.11 -8.10
N TYR A 197 4.64 6.99 -8.69
CA TYR A 197 5.78 6.20 -8.25
C TYR A 197 7.11 6.92 -8.44
N ASN A 198 7.27 7.67 -9.54
CA ASN A 198 8.51 8.39 -9.81
C ASN A 198 8.70 9.52 -8.81
N LYS A 199 7.61 10.25 -8.51
CA LYS A 199 7.64 11.28 -7.47
C LYS A 199 7.90 10.68 -6.10
N LEU A 200 7.22 9.58 -5.76
CA LEU A 200 7.42 8.87 -4.50
C LEU A 200 8.90 8.47 -4.32
N CYS A 201 9.54 7.88 -5.35
CA CYS A 201 10.95 7.50 -5.27
C CYS A 201 11.87 8.71 -5.04
N LYS A 202 11.61 9.85 -5.70
CA LYS A 202 12.36 11.08 -5.48
C LYS A 202 12.21 11.60 -4.05
N ILE A 203 10.99 11.65 -3.55
CA ILE A 203 10.68 12.04 -2.16
C ILE A 203 11.45 11.17 -1.17
N LEU A 204 11.43 9.86 -1.36
CA LEU A 204 12.15 8.93 -0.49
C LEU A 204 13.67 9.15 -0.54
N GLN A 205 14.24 9.48 -1.71
CA GLN A 205 15.66 9.84 -1.86
C GLN A 205 15.98 11.13 -1.12
N GLU A 206 15.17 12.17 -1.29
CA GLU A 206 15.34 13.46 -0.61
C GLU A 206 15.24 13.35 0.92
N MET A 207 14.41 12.42 1.41
CA MET A 207 14.31 12.08 2.83
C MET A 207 15.43 11.17 3.35
N GLY A 208 16.42 10.81 2.53
CA GLY A 208 17.56 9.99 2.94
C GLY A 208 17.24 8.51 3.16
N ILE A 209 16.13 8.00 2.61
CA ILE A 209 15.85 6.56 2.61
C ILE A 209 16.92 5.84 1.79
N PRO A 210 17.51 4.74 2.30
CA PRO A 210 18.57 4.01 1.59
C PRO A 210 18.15 3.56 0.18
N ASP A 211 19.04 3.71 -0.79
CA ASP A 211 18.79 3.34 -2.20
C ASP A 211 18.36 1.88 -2.37
N HIS A 212 18.89 0.99 -1.52
CA HIS A 212 18.49 -0.41 -1.50
C HIS A 212 16.97 -0.58 -1.27
N LEU A 213 16.39 0.14 -0.30
CA LEU A 213 14.95 0.10 0.02
C LEU A 213 14.12 0.76 -1.09
N ILE A 214 14.62 1.86 -1.65
CA ILE A 214 13.96 2.54 -2.78
C ILE A 214 13.92 1.65 -4.02
N CYS A 215 15.01 0.94 -4.31
CA CYS A 215 15.07 0.02 -5.42
C CYS A 215 14.10 -1.16 -5.22
N LEU A 216 14.01 -1.73 -4.02
CA LEU A 216 13.02 -2.76 -3.67
C LEU A 216 11.59 -2.28 -3.90
N LEU A 217 11.27 -1.04 -3.49
CA LEU A 217 9.95 -0.42 -3.71
C LEU A 217 9.69 -0.21 -5.19
N ARG A 218 10.64 0.37 -5.92
CA ARG A 218 10.52 0.60 -7.37
C ARG A 218 10.24 -0.70 -8.11
N ASN A 219 11.02 -1.74 -7.84
CA ASN A 219 10.85 -3.05 -8.47
C ASN A 219 9.57 -3.78 -8.03
N LEU A 220 9.04 -3.48 -6.85
CA LEU A 220 7.72 -3.95 -6.42
C LEU A 220 6.62 -3.31 -7.28
N TYR A 221 6.66 -1.97 -7.43
CA TYR A 221 5.62 -1.24 -8.17
C TYR A 221 5.76 -1.37 -9.69
N ALA A 222 6.97 -1.60 -10.20
CA ALA A 222 7.18 -1.90 -11.61
C ALA A 222 6.58 -3.27 -11.98
N GLY A 223 5.61 -3.25 -12.88
CA GLY A 223 4.94 -4.47 -13.35
C GLY A 223 4.00 -5.11 -12.35
N GLN A 224 3.41 -4.35 -11.43
CA GLN A 224 2.29 -4.82 -10.63
C GLN A 224 1.07 -5.11 -11.50
N GLU A 225 0.39 -6.22 -11.23
CA GLU A 225 -0.83 -6.62 -11.91
C GLU A 225 -1.96 -6.83 -10.91
N ALA A 226 -3.17 -6.53 -11.35
CA ALA A 226 -4.37 -6.84 -10.58
C ALA A 226 -5.47 -7.40 -11.45
N THR A 227 -6.41 -8.08 -10.81
CA THR A 227 -7.71 -8.47 -11.38
C THR A 227 -8.81 -8.06 -10.40
N VAL A 228 -9.98 -7.71 -10.91
CA VAL A 228 -11.13 -7.40 -10.05
C VAL A 228 -12.01 -8.64 -9.93
N ARG A 229 -12.26 -9.06 -8.70
CA ARG A 229 -13.19 -10.16 -8.41
C ARG A 229 -14.55 -9.59 -8.03
N THR A 230 -15.53 -9.87 -8.85
CA THR A 230 -16.94 -9.54 -8.63
C THR A 230 -17.74 -10.80 -8.26
N ARG A 231 -19.03 -10.64 -7.98
CA ARG A 231 -19.96 -11.77 -7.80
C ARG A 231 -20.14 -12.60 -9.08
N HIS A 232 -19.82 -12.00 -10.23
CA HIS A 232 -20.04 -12.58 -11.56
C HIS A 232 -18.74 -13.14 -12.19
N GLY A 233 -17.65 -13.18 -11.43
CA GLY A 233 -16.36 -13.69 -11.86
C GLY A 233 -15.24 -12.64 -11.72
N THR A 234 -14.10 -12.94 -12.33
CA THR A 234 -12.91 -12.07 -12.34
C THR A 234 -12.72 -11.43 -13.70
N THR A 235 -12.19 -10.20 -13.73
CA THR A 235 -11.71 -9.54 -14.96
C THR A 235 -10.41 -10.17 -15.43
N ASP A 236 -9.95 -9.79 -16.61
CA ASP A 236 -8.59 -10.06 -17.03
C ASP A 236 -7.58 -9.33 -16.13
N TRP A 237 -6.31 -9.76 -16.18
CA TRP A 237 -5.22 -9.09 -15.49
C TRP A 237 -4.88 -7.77 -16.18
N PHE A 238 -4.79 -6.70 -15.41
CA PHE A 238 -4.38 -5.38 -15.88
C PHE A 238 -3.16 -4.89 -15.08
N GLN A 239 -2.36 -4.03 -15.71
CA GLN A 239 -1.18 -3.44 -15.06
C GLN A 239 -1.56 -2.22 -14.24
N ILE A 240 -0.91 -2.06 -13.08
CA ILE A 240 -1.06 -0.91 -12.19
C ILE A 240 0.14 0.02 -12.43
N GLY A 241 -0.11 1.18 -13.05
CA GLY A 241 0.92 2.19 -13.36
C GLY A 241 1.03 3.33 -12.35
N LYS A 242 0.11 3.41 -11.37
CA LYS A 242 0.12 4.44 -10.31
C LYS A 242 -0.70 3.99 -9.12
N GLY A 243 -0.53 4.69 -8.01
CA GLY A 243 -1.30 4.47 -6.78
C GLY A 243 -0.72 3.38 -5.89
N VAL A 244 -0.96 3.49 -4.60
CA VAL A 244 -0.62 2.48 -3.61
C VAL A 244 -1.86 1.70 -3.23
N CYS A 245 -1.77 0.37 -3.23
CA CYS A 245 -2.93 -0.50 -3.07
C CYS A 245 -3.59 -0.34 -1.70
N GLN A 246 -4.89 -0.06 -1.66
CA GLN A 246 -5.64 -0.07 -0.41
C GLN A 246 -5.71 -1.50 0.15
N GLY A 247 -5.29 -1.65 1.40
CA GLY A 247 -5.14 -2.96 2.06
C GLY A 247 -3.70 -3.50 2.05
N CYS A 248 -2.78 -2.87 1.34
CA CYS A 248 -1.35 -3.12 1.48
C CYS A 248 -0.82 -2.45 2.74
N ILE A 249 0.04 -3.14 3.48
CA ILE A 249 0.58 -2.63 4.75
C ILE A 249 1.53 -1.44 4.57
N LEU A 250 2.21 -1.34 3.43
CA LEU A 250 3.10 -0.23 3.09
C LEU A 250 2.34 1.04 2.72
N SER A 251 1.15 0.92 2.15
CA SER A 251 0.44 2.05 1.53
C SER A 251 0.20 3.22 2.47
N PRO A 252 -0.21 3.04 3.74
CA PRO A 252 -0.38 4.16 4.65
C PRO A 252 0.91 4.92 4.94
N CYS A 253 2.01 4.18 5.12
CA CYS A 253 3.33 4.76 5.40
C CYS A 253 3.83 5.57 4.20
N LEU A 254 3.79 4.99 3.00
CA LEU A 254 4.23 5.64 1.78
C LEU A 254 3.35 6.85 1.42
N PHE A 255 2.05 6.74 1.65
CA PHE A 255 1.14 7.86 1.45
C PHE A 255 1.43 9.02 2.41
N ASN A 256 1.72 8.75 3.67
CA ASN A 256 2.08 9.80 4.63
C ASN A 256 3.32 10.59 4.20
N LEU A 257 4.37 9.88 3.74
CA LEU A 257 5.58 10.53 3.23
C LEU A 257 5.29 11.35 1.96
N TYR A 258 4.50 10.79 1.06
CA TYR A 258 4.10 11.46 -0.16
C TYR A 258 3.23 12.70 0.10
N ALA A 259 2.27 12.60 1.02
CA ALA A 259 1.38 13.71 1.37
C ALA A 259 2.14 14.85 2.07
N GLU A 260 3.10 14.54 2.94
CA GLU A 260 3.92 15.55 3.62
C GLU A 260 4.73 16.41 2.64
N TYR A 261 5.18 15.82 1.56
CA TYR A 261 5.94 16.54 0.54
C TYR A 261 5.09 17.46 -0.33
N ILE A 262 3.81 17.11 -0.55
CA ILE A 262 2.93 17.88 -1.45
C ILE A 262 2.07 18.92 -0.73
N MET A 263 2.02 18.90 0.62
CA MET A 263 1.28 19.86 1.45
C MET A 263 2.18 20.90 2.08
#